data_0a042edbd427601cc55472abb635ecfc
#
_entry.id   0a042edbd427601cc55472abb635ecfc
#
_cell.length_a   1.000
_cell.length_b   1.000
_cell.length_c   1.000
_cell.angle_alpha   90.00
_cell.angle_beta   90.00
_cell.angle_gamma   90.00
#
_symmetry.space_group_name_H-M   'P 1'
#
loop_
_entity.id
_entity.type
_entity.pdbx_description
1 polymer ?
#
loop_
_entity_poly.entity_id
_entity_poly.type
_entity_poly.pdbx_seq_one_letter_code
_entity_poly.pdbx_strand_id
1 'polypeptide(L)'
;MADRRSGNIYAKIPAAKKKEMFRTLAQNKNLRIERIVSFGQATPENTWLKERRDEWVIVLKGAAELRFQKTRRRVILKEGDYVLIPANTPHRVEWTHPRRKTIWLAIHSA
;
A
#
# COMPACT_ATOMS: atom_id res chain seq x y z
N MET A 1 -15.43 -24.58 7.87
CA MET A 1 -15.38 -23.11 8.06
C MET A 1 -13.95 -22.63 7.87
N ALA A 2 -13.77 -21.60 7.08
CA ALA A 2 -12.43 -21.06 6.85
C ALA A 2 -11.87 -20.42 8.11
N ASP A 3 -10.61 -20.71 8.41
CA ASP A 3 -9.91 -20.05 9.50
C ASP A 3 -9.46 -18.67 9.03
N ARG A 4 -10.06 -17.62 9.62
CA ARG A 4 -9.76 -16.23 9.24
C ARG A 4 -8.46 -15.71 9.85
N ARG A 5 -7.84 -16.47 10.73
CA ARG A 5 -6.57 -16.09 11.36
C ARG A 5 -5.37 -16.51 10.54
N SER A 6 -5.60 -17.22 9.46
CA SER A 6 -4.51 -17.63 8.56
C SER A 6 -4.95 -17.54 7.12
N GLY A 7 -3.98 -17.41 6.23
CA GLY A 7 -4.24 -17.30 4.82
C GLY A 7 -2.94 -17.09 4.06
N ASN A 8 -3.07 -16.77 2.79
CA ASN A 8 -1.92 -16.48 1.94
C ASN A 8 -2.11 -15.09 1.33
N ILE A 9 -1.12 -14.23 1.51
CA ILE A 9 -1.22 -12.84 1.05
C ILE A 9 -1.33 -12.73 -0.47
N TYR A 10 -0.90 -13.75 -1.20
CA TYR A 10 -0.97 -13.77 -2.66
C TYR A 10 -2.24 -14.41 -3.21
N ALA A 11 -3.12 -14.91 -2.34
CA ALA A 11 -4.30 -15.64 -2.78
C ALA A 11 -5.41 -14.72 -3.25
N LYS A 12 -6.24 -15.23 -4.19
CA LYS A 12 -7.48 -14.58 -4.62
C LYS A 12 -7.26 -13.17 -5.18
N ILE A 13 -6.24 -13.02 -6.00
CA ILE A 13 -5.96 -11.76 -6.70
C ILE A 13 -6.30 -11.94 -8.17
N PRO A 14 -7.23 -11.16 -8.73
CA PRO A 14 -7.57 -11.26 -10.15
C PRO A 14 -6.41 -10.79 -11.03
N ALA A 15 -6.47 -11.12 -12.33
CA ALA A 15 -5.43 -10.73 -13.28
C ALA A 15 -5.36 -9.22 -13.47
N ALA A 16 -6.52 -8.54 -13.44
CA ALA A 16 -6.59 -7.09 -13.61
C ALA A 16 -7.86 -6.57 -12.96
N LYS A 17 -7.82 -5.31 -12.54
CA LYS A 17 -8.97 -4.60 -12.01
C LYS A 17 -8.86 -3.10 -12.27
N LYS A 18 -10.01 -2.44 -12.44
CA LYS A 18 -10.04 -0.98 -12.65
C LYS A 18 -9.68 -0.20 -11.39
N LYS A 19 -9.95 -0.76 -10.22
CA LYS A 19 -9.67 -0.13 -8.94
C LYS A 19 -8.71 -0.96 -8.13
N GLU A 20 -7.96 -0.29 -7.27
CA GLU A 20 -7.11 -0.98 -6.31
C GLU A 20 -7.96 -1.84 -5.37
N MET A 21 -7.35 -2.92 -4.88
CA MET A 21 -7.99 -3.80 -3.91
C MET A 21 -7.35 -3.59 -2.55
N PHE A 22 -8.19 -3.42 -1.54
CA PHE A 22 -7.76 -3.29 -0.14
C PHE A 22 -8.39 -4.42 0.66
N ARG A 23 -7.57 -5.15 1.40
CA ARG A 23 -8.07 -6.23 2.25
C ARG A 23 -7.38 -6.18 3.61
N THR A 24 -8.17 -6.04 4.66
CA THR A 24 -7.66 -6.12 6.02
C THR A 24 -7.37 -7.57 6.35
N LEU A 25 -6.12 -7.87 6.72
CA LEU A 25 -5.70 -9.22 7.07
C LEU A 25 -5.85 -9.47 8.56
N ALA A 26 -5.59 -8.46 9.38
CA ALA A 26 -5.74 -8.53 10.83
C ALA A 26 -5.85 -7.12 11.38
N GLN A 27 -6.60 -6.96 12.46
CA GLN A 27 -6.66 -5.65 13.12
C GLN A 27 -7.12 -5.76 14.57
N ASN A 28 -6.68 -4.80 15.35
CA ASN A 28 -7.21 -4.51 16.68
C ASN A 28 -7.26 -2.98 16.83
N LYS A 29 -7.53 -2.48 18.03
CA LYS A 29 -7.68 -1.03 18.20
C LYS A 29 -6.40 -0.23 17.94
N ASN A 30 -5.23 -0.88 17.98
CA ASN A 30 -3.93 -0.19 17.83
C ASN A 30 -3.21 -0.53 16.53
N LEU A 31 -3.69 -1.52 15.78
CA LEU A 31 -2.97 -2.07 14.64
C LEU A 31 -3.92 -2.50 13.54
N ARG A 32 -3.59 -2.20 12.30
CA ARG A 32 -4.27 -2.77 11.14
C ARG A 32 -3.21 -3.23 10.14
N ILE A 33 -3.31 -4.49 9.74
CA ILE A 33 -2.46 -5.08 8.71
C ILE A 33 -3.31 -5.27 7.47
N GLU A 34 -2.85 -4.71 6.36
CA GLU A 34 -3.65 -4.62 5.14
C GLU A 34 -2.83 -5.03 3.93
N ARG A 35 -3.46 -5.82 3.05
CA ARG A 35 -2.91 -6.07 1.72
C ARG A 35 -3.53 -5.07 0.75
N ILE A 36 -2.68 -4.43 -0.06
CA ILE A 36 -3.12 -3.53 -1.12
C ILE A 36 -2.62 -4.11 -2.44
N VAL A 37 -3.49 -4.16 -3.44
CA VAL A 37 -3.10 -4.59 -4.78
C VAL A 37 -3.42 -3.47 -5.76
N SER A 38 -2.39 -2.99 -6.45
CA SER A 38 -2.52 -1.95 -7.48
C SER A 38 -2.35 -2.58 -8.86
N PHE A 39 -3.10 -2.07 -9.81
CA PHE A 39 -3.10 -2.53 -11.20
C PHE A 39 -2.78 -1.36 -12.12
N GLY A 40 -1.74 -0.57 -11.76
CA GLY A 40 -1.35 0.61 -12.51
C GLY A 40 -1.96 1.91 -12.01
N GLN A 41 -2.76 1.87 -10.95
CA GLN A 41 -3.39 3.08 -10.41
C GLN A 41 -2.37 3.98 -9.69
N ALA A 42 -2.71 5.25 -9.62
CA ALA A 42 -1.98 6.25 -8.87
C ALA A 42 -2.97 7.11 -8.12
N THR A 43 -2.50 7.84 -7.12
CA THR A 43 -3.32 8.82 -6.43
C THR A 43 -3.77 9.88 -7.44
N PRO A 44 -5.06 10.28 -7.45
CA PRO A 44 -5.53 11.31 -8.39
C PRO A 44 -4.70 12.59 -8.30
N GLU A 45 -4.58 13.29 -9.42
CA GLU A 45 -3.83 14.54 -9.47
C GLU A 45 -4.33 15.54 -8.42
N ASN A 46 -3.41 16.32 -7.88
CA ASN A 46 -3.69 17.33 -6.87
C ASN A 46 -4.29 16.78 -5.57
N THR A 47 -4.13 15.48 -5.33
CA THR A 47 -4.61 14.83 -4.12
C THR A 47 -3.42 14.33 -3.32
N TRP A 48 -3.46 14.61 -2.01
CA TRP A 48 -2.44 14.14 -1.08
C TRP A 48 -3.11 13.32 0.01
N LEU A 49 -2.54 12.15 0.28
CA LEU A 49 -3.00 11.25 1.34
C LEU A 49 -2.37 11.68 2.66
N LYS A 50 -3.13 11.56 3.73
CA LYS A 50 -2.64 11.88 5.07
C LYS A 50 -3.40 11.02 6.07
N GLU A 51 -2.66 10.27 6.87
CA GLU A 51 -3.24 9.36 7.86
C GLU A 51 -2.87 9.81 9.27
N ARG A 52 -3.73 9.50 10.24
CA ARG A 52 -3.48 9.82 11.65
C ARG A 52 -2.52 8.85 12.31
N ARG A 53 -2.26 7.71 11.69
CA ARG A 53 -1.40 6.65 12.22
C ARG A 53 -0.13 6.58 11.39
N ASP A 54 0.93 6.06 12.02
CA ASP A 54 2.10 5.67 11.26
C ASP A 54 1.72 4.54 10.30
N GLU A 55 2.28 4.58 9.11
CA GLU A 55 2.07 3.55 8.10
C GLU A 55 3.41 3.04 7.61
N TRP A 56 3.66 1.75 7.82
CA TRP A 56 4.83 1.09 7.29
C TRP A 56 4.38 0.24 6.11
N VAL A 57 5.00 0.43 4.95
CA VAL A 57 4.63 -0.32 3.75
C VAL A 57 5.84 -0.99 3.14
N ILE A 58 5.61 -2.18 2.59
CA ILE A 58 6.60 -2.92 1.82
C ILE A 58 5.95 -3.38 0.51
N VAL A 59 6.69 -3.28 -0.59
CA VAL A 59 6.25 -3.83 -1.88
C VAL A 59 6.74 -5.27 -1.95
N LEU A 60 5.80 -6.21 -2.07
CA LEU A 60 6.10 -7.63 -2.17
C LEU A 60 6.28 -8.07 -3.62
N LYS A 61 5.51 -7.48 -4.54
CA LYS A 61 5.57 -7.73 -5.97
C LYS A 61 5.32 -6.43 -6.70
N GLY A 62 5.89 -6.28 -7.88
CA GLY A 62 5.68 -5.09 -8.70
C GLY A 62 6.63 -3.96 -8.36
N ALA A 63 6.18 -2.74 -8.55
CA ALA A 63 6.97 -1.55 -8.26
C ALA A 63 6.06 -0.33 -8.13
N ALA A 64 6.51 0.65 -7.36
CA ALA A 64 5.75 1.86 -7.13
C ALA A 64 6.68 3.04 -6.83
N GLU A 65 6.15 4.23 -6.93
CA GLU A 65 6.84 5.44 -6.52
C GLU A 65 5.93 6.24 -5.59
N LEU A 66 6.46 6.60 -4.44
CA LEU A 66 5.80 7.50 -3.50
C LEU A 66 6.43 8.88 -3.59
N ARG A 67 5.63 9.90 -3.33
CA ARG A 67 6.10 11.27 -3.26
C ARG A 67 5.60 11.91 -1.98
N PHE A 68 6.50 12.62 -1.30
CA PHE A 68 6.19 13.34 -0.07
C PHE A 68 6.05 14.83 -0.37
N GLN A 69 4.96 15.43 0.09
CA GLN A 69 4.65 16.81 -0.26
C GLN A 69 5.65 17.83 0.32
N LYS A 70 5.92 17.74 1.61
CA LYS A 70 6.71 18.76 2.30
C LYS A 70 8.19 18.72 1.94
N THR A 71 8.76 17.52 1.86
CA THR A 71 10.18 17.36 1.53
C THR A 71 10.44 17.26 0.05
N ARG A 72 9.39 17.06 -0.76
CA ARG A 72 9.46 16.78 -2.19
C ARG A 72 10.25 15.52 -2.51
N ARG A 73 10.48 14.68 -1.50
CA ARG A 73 11.22 13.44 -1.67
C ARG A 73 10.40 12.44 -2.47
N ARG A 74 11.07 11.73 -3.36
CA ARG A 74 10.51 10.60 -4.11
C ARG A 74 11.16 9.33 -3.64
N VAL A 75 10.36 8.30 -3.44
CA VAL A 75 10.85 6.99 -3.01
C VAL A 75 10.35 5.95 -4.00
N ILE A 76 11.28 5.31 -4.69
CA ILE A 76 10.95 4.21 -5.60
C ILE A 76 11.04 2.92 -4.81
N LEU A 77 9.95 2.14 -4.86
CA LEU A 77 9.85 0.88 -4.14
C LEU A 77 9.79 -0.26 -5.15
N LYS A 78 10.78 -1.13 -5.09
CA LYS A 78 10.83 -2.39 -5.83
C LYS A 78 10.55 -3.53 -4.87
N GLU A 79 10.49 -4.75 -5.36
CA GLU A 79 10.23 -5.92 -4.53
C GLU A 79 11.18 -5.96 -3.33
N GLY A 80 10.61 -6.01 -2.13
CA GLY A 80 11.35 -6.03 -0.88
C GLY A 80 11.67 -4.67 -0.29
N ASP A 81 11.45 -3.59 -1.03
CA ASP A 81 11.69 -2.24 -0.51
C ASP A 81 10.54 -1.80 0.39
N TYR A 82 10.88 -1.12 1.46
CA TYR A 82 9.89 -0.63 2.42
C TYR A 82 10.16 0.82 2.79
N VAL A 83 9.14 1.46 3.34
CA VAL A 83 9.27 2.83 3.82
C VAL A 83 8.30 3.03 4.99
N LEU A 84 8.72 3.83 5.96
CA LEU A 84 7.84 4.28 7.03
C LEU A 84 7.30 5.66 6.64
N ILE A 85 5.98 5.77 6.67
CA ILE A 85 5.28 7.04 6.45
C ILE A 85 4.76 7.46 7.82
N PRO A 86 5.38 8.45 8.49
CA PRO A 86 4.92 8.85 9.81
C PRO A 86 3.53 9.44 9.77
N ALA A 87 2.84 9.39 10.89
CA ALA A 87 1.51 9.97 11.04
C ALA A 87 1.49 11.42 10.55
N ASN A 88 0.38 11.80 9.95
CA ASN A 88 0.13 13.16 9.49
C ASN A 88 1.14 13.69 8.46
N THR A 89 1.73 12.79 7.67
CA THR A 89 2.68 13.15 6.63
C THR A 89 2.00 13.08 5.26
N PRO A 90 1.76 14.22 4.61
CA PRO A 90 1.15 14.23 3.29
C PRO A 90 2.04 13.54 2.26
N HIS A 91 1.46 12.58 1.56
CA HIS A 91 2.16 11.77 0.56
C HIS A 91 1.17 11.31 -0.50
N ARG A 92 1.69 10.75 -1.58
CA ARG A 92 0.86 10.19 -2.65
C ARG A 92 1.59 9.05 -3.35
N VAL A 93 0.82 8.14 -3.93
CA VAL A 93 1.35 7.15 -4.85
C VAL A 93 1.42 7.81 -6.22
N GLU A 94 2.62 8.15 -6.64
CA GLU A 94 2.84 8.84 -7.91
C GLU A 94 2.69 7.89 -9.09
N TRP A 95 3.04 6.61 -8.89
CA TRP A 95 3.07 5.64 -9.96
C TRP A 95 3.03 4.23 -9.40
N THR A 96 2.35 3.32 -10.07
CA THR A 96 2.49 1.87 -9.87
C THR A 96 2.69 1.23 -11.25
N HIS A 97 3.33 0.07 -11.26
CA HIS A 97 3.68 -0.59 -12.53
C HIS A 97 2.42 -0.83 -13.37
N PRO A 98 2.39 -0.39 -14.63
CA PRO A 98 1.17 -0.48 -15.47
C PRO A 98 0.88 -1.87 -16.00
N ARG A 99 1.87 -2.76 -16.06
CA ARG A 99 1.74 -4.08 -16.68
C ARG A 99 1.80 -5.23 -15.70
N ARG A 100 2.23 -4.98 -14.46
CA ARG A 100 2.31 -6.00 -13.42
C ARG A 100 1.58 -5.52 -12.18
N LYS A 101 0.94 -6.46 -11.51
CA LYS A 101 0.30 -6.14 -10.23
C LYS A 101 1.36 -5.68 -9.24
N THR A 102 1.03 -4.68 -8.45
CA THR A 102 1.85 -4.29 -7.32
C THR A 102 1.15 -4.73 -6.06
N ILE A 103 1.77 -5.60 -5.31
CA ILE A 103 1.22 -6.15 -4.07
C ILE A 103 1.98 -5.53 -2.91
N TRP A 104 1.25 -4.84 -2.05
CA TRP A 104 1.80 -4.14 -0.90
C TRP A 104 1.30 -4.78 0.39
N LEU A 105 2.13 -4.77 1.40
CA LEU A 105 1.73 -5.02 2.78
C LEU A 105 1.86 -3.70 3.52
N ALA A 106 0.75 -3.23 4.07
CA ALA A 106 0.72 -1.98 4.83
C ALA A 106 0.36 -2.29 6.29
N ILE A 107 1.12 -1.72 7.20
CA ILE A 107 0.88 -1.85 8.63
C ILE A 107 0.64 -0.45 9.19
N HIS A 108 -0.59 -0.23 9.68
CA HIS A 108 -0.98 1.03 10.30
C HIS A 108 -0.97 0.84 11.80
N SER A 109 -0.26 1.70 12.52
CA SER A 109 -0.15 1.60 13.97
C SER A 109 -0.38 2.93 14.65
N ALA A 110 -1.01 2.85 15.80
CA ALA A 110 -1.27 4.03 16.61
C ALA A 110 0.01 4.55 17.27
#